data_2c8f1d1858ea405f84815506f3dabb5e
#
_entry.id   2c8f1d1858ea405f84815506f3dabb5e
#
_cell.length_a   1.000
_cell.length_b   1.000
_cell.length_c   1.000
_cell.angle_alpha   90.00
_cell.angle_beta   90.00
_cell.angle_gamma   90.00
#
_symmetry.space_group_name_H-M   'P 1'
#
loop_
_entity.id
_entity.type
_entity.pdbx_description
1 polymer ?
#
loop_
_entity_poly.entity_id
_entity_poly.type
_entity_poly.pdbx_seq_one_letter_code
_entity_poly.pdbx_strand_id
1 'polypeptide(L)'
;FASPEEAPSLYLQALLAWRAGRDWRQLPEPQVFPTAGLYHPSLPQIVVATPAEYFAARGIDPAHRPPTVAIAFHQGSIASTQTEVIDDLARRIEAGGALALPFYGPMMDPQGLRKLLTIDGRPIADVIVNTQITLTPEDRRKEFEALGLPVIQAMAWRRGSAEQWRADPHGIPLMDVPFYLAQAEYAGIADIQVAAALRPGDEQLVPIDAQAAAIAAKALNLLKLKTKPAADKRVALMFWNYPAGEKNLSASFMNLPRSLAGTLGALQAAGYR
;
A
#
# COMPACT_ATOMS: atom_id res chain seq x y z
N PHE A 1 29.06 -5.12 -6.61
CA PHE A 1 28.21 -3.95 -6.88
C PHE A 1 28.20 -3.04 -5.64
N ALA A 2 28.18 -1.72 -5.86
CA ALA A 2 28.10 -0.74 -4.79
C ALA A 2 26.66 -0.63 -4.26
N SER A 3 26.50 -0.43 -2.96
CA SER A 3 25.17 -0.13 -2.39
C SER A 3 24.62 1.21 -2.91
N PRO A 4 23.30 1.47 -2.85
CA PRO A 4 22.72 2.75 -3.22
C PRO A 4 23.33 3.94 -2.46
N GLU A 5 23.79 3.74 -1.23
CA GLU A 5 24.43 4.76 -0.41
C GLU A 5 25.86 5.08 -0.89
N GLU A 6 26.54 4.09 -1.45
CA GLU A 6 27.90 4.23 -1.98
C GLU A 6 27.94 4.78 -3.41
N ALA A 7 26.85 4.64 -4.18
CA ALA A 7 26.80 5.01 -5.59
C ALA A 7 27.17 6.48 -5.87
N PRO A 8 26.72 7.51 -5.11
CA PRO A 8 27.14 8.89 -5.32
C PRO A 8 28.65 9.08 -5.09
N SER A 9 29.20 8.42 -4.07
CA SER A 9 30.64 8.47 -3.77
C SER A 9 31.46 7.83 -4.89
N LEU A 10 31.02 6.69 -5.42
CA LEU A 10 31.68 6.01 -6.55
C LEU A 10 31.60 6.82 -7.84
N TYR A 11 30.49 7.50 -8.10
CA TYR A 11 30.41 8.41 -9.24
C TYR A 11 31.43 9.56 -9.17
N LEU A 12 31.53 10.19 -8.00
CA LEU A 12 32.53 11.23 -7.77
C LEU A 12 33.99 10.68 -7.91
N GLN A 13 34.25 9.49 -7.38
CA GLN A 13 35.52 8.81 -7.53
C GLN A 13 35.84 8.52 -9.00
N ALA A 14 34.84 8.07 -9.78
CA ALA A 14 35.00 7.83 -11.22
C ALA A 14 35.34 9.12 -11.98
N LEU A 15 34.68 10.24 -11.67
CA LEU A 15 34.97 11.54 -12.26
C LEU A 15 36.39 12.03 -11.90
N LEU A 16 36.80 11.87 -10.64
CA LEU A 16 38.15 12.24 -10.19
C LEU A 16 39.21 11.35 -10.83
N ALA A 17 38.99 10.06 -10.97
CA ALA A 17 39.86 9.13 -11.65
C ALA A 17 40.00 9.49 -13.13
N TRP A 18 38.90 9.74 -13.84
CA TRP A 18 38.86 10.17 -15.22
C TRP A 18 39.64 11.49 -15.42
N ARG A 19 39.40 12.50 -14.59
CA ARG A 19 40.06 13.78 -14.62
C ARG A 19 41.60 13.64 -14.39
N ALA A 20 41.98 12.68 -13.55
CA ALA A 20 43.38 12.39 -13.25
C ALA A 20 44.07 11.44 -14.27
N GLY A 21 43.38 11.06 -15.36
CA GLY A 21 43.87 10.11 -16.35
C GLY A 21 44.03 8.69 -15.85
N ARG A 22 43.40 8.34 -14.71
CA ARG A 22 43.40 6.99 -14.14
C ARG A 22 42.24 6.17 -14.72
N ASP A 23 42.38 4.85 -14.72
CA ASP A 23 41.35 3.96 -15.21
C ASP A 23 40.19 3.88 -14.21
N TRP A 24 39.08 4.58 -14.50
CA TRP A 24 37.90 4.60 -13.72
C TRP A 24 37.05 3.31 -13.81
N ARG A 25 37.31 2.45 -14.82
CA ARG A 25 36.62 1.17 -15.04
C ARG A 25 36.96 0.11 -14.00
N GLN A 26 38.01 0.35 -13.19
CA GLN A 26 38.38 -0.51 -12.07
C GLN A 26 37.52 -0.29 -10.83
N LEU A 27 36.67 0.75 -10.82
CA LEU A 27 35.70 0.97 -9.75
C LEU A 27 34.57 -0.03 -9.84
N PRO A 28 33.94 -0.40 -8.70
CA PRO A 28 32.76 -1.25 -8.70
C PRO A 28 31.64 -0.66 -9.55
N GLU A 29 30.95 -1.52 -10.30
CA GLU A 29 29.76 -1.09 -11.04
C GLU A 29 28.63 -0.75 -10.05
N PRO A 30 27.80 0.26 -10.38
CA PRO A 30 26.63 0.58 -9.56
C PRO A 30 25.65 -0.59 -9.55
N GLN A 31 25.00 -0.81 -8.42
CA GLN A 31 23.94 -1.80 -8.31
C GLN A 31 22.72 -1.34 -9.12
N VAL A 32 22.32 -2.14 -10.10
CA VAL A 32 21.13 -1.90 -10.91
C VAL A 32 20.00 -2.76 -10.38
N PHE A 33 18.94 -2.13 -9.90
CA PHE A 33 17.74 -2.84 -9.48
C PHE A 33 16.84 -3.14 -10.70
N PRO A 34 16.13 -4.27 -10.70
CA PRO A 34 15.15 -4.58 -11.75
C PRO A 34 14.05 -3.51 -11.79
N THR A 35 13.37 -3.35 -12.92
CA THR A 35 12.26 -2.39 -13.08
C THR A 35 11.01 -2.77 -12.29
N ALA A 36 10.92 -4.03 -11.87
CA ALA A 36 9.89 -4.58 -11.00
C ALA A 36 10.52 -5.59 -10.04
N GLY A 37 10.06 -5.66 -8.82
CA GLY A 37 10.59 -6.59 -7.84
C GLY A 37 9.87 -6.55 -6.51
N LEU A 38 10.24 -7.48 -5.66
CA LEU A 38 9.77 -7.58 -4.29
C LEU A 38 10.93 -7.26 -3.34
N TYR A 39 10.59 -6.55 -2.30
CA TYR A 39 11.54 -6.00 -1.33
C TYR A 39 11.24 -6.49 0.08
N HIS A 40 12.26 -6.71 0.87
CA HIS A 40 12.13 -6.78 2.32
C HIS A 40 13.50 -6.53 2.97
N PRO A 41 13.58 -5.76 4.09
CA PRO A 41 14.86 -5.44 4.72
C PRO A 41 15.60 -6.66 5.27
N SER A 42 14.92 -7.78 5.52
CA SER A 42 15.54 -9.02 5.98
C SER A 42 16.00 -9.97 4.87
N LEU A 43 15.80 -9.63 3.60
CA LEU A 43 16.29 -10.47 2.51
C LEU A 43 17.82 -10.37 2.36
N PRO A 44 18.51 -11.49 2.06
CA PRO A 44 19.95 -11.49 1.76
C PRO A 44 20.28 -10.58 0.58
N GLN A 45 19.42 -10.59 -0.44
CA GLN A 45 19.37 -9.59 -1.51
C GLN A 45 18.18 -8.70 -1.22
N ILE A 46 18.40 -7.40 -1.06
CA ILE A 46 17.37 -6.41 -0.70
C ILE A 46 16.14 -6.52 -1.60
N VAL A 47 16.34 -6.84 -2.89
CA VAL A 47 15.29 -7.00 -3.90
C VAL A 47 15.44 -8.34 -4.61
N VAL A 48 14.32 -9.01 -4.82
CA VAL A 48 14.21 -10.20 -5.67
C VAL A 48 13.24 -9.93 -6.82
N ALA A 49 13.42 -10.61 -7.95
CA ALA A 49 12.69 -10.30 -9.17
C ALA A 49 11.27 -10.91 -9.18
N THR A 50 11.09 -12.04 -8.54
CA THR A 50 9.85 -12.83 -8.63
C THR A 50 9.23 -13.14 -7.27
N PRO A 51 7.89 -13.33 -7.21
CA PRO A 51 7.22 -13.81 -6.01
C PRO A 51 7.78 -15.16 -5.51
N ALA A 52 8.12 -16.06 -6.40
CA ALA A 52 8.66 -17.37 -6.03
C ALA A 52 10.00 -17.23 -5.28
N GLU A 53 10.89 -16.38 -5.76
CA GLU A 53 12.15 -16.05 -5.08
C GLU A 53 11.91 -15.42 -3.71
N TYR A 54 10.90 -14.53 -3.60
CA TYR A 54 10.54 -13.89 -2.33
C TYR A 54 10.13 -14.93 -1.29
N PHE A 55 9.21 -15.81 -1.64
CA PHE A 55 8.73 -16.86 -0.75
C PHE A 55 9.84 -17.85 -0.38
N ALA A 56 10.66 -18.25 -1.35
CA ALA A 56 11.81 -19.12 -1.11
C ALA A 56 12.81 -18.49 -0.13
N ALA A 57 13.16 -17.20 -0.34
CA ALA A 57 14.09 -16.48 0.54
C ALA A 57 13.54 -16.26 1.96
N ARG A 58 12.21 -16.25 2.11
CA ARG A 58 11.52 -16.16 3.41
C ARG A 58 11.24 -17.53 4.04
N GLY A 59 11.58 -18.64 3.36
CA GLY A 59 11.30 -20.00 3.83
C GLY A 59 9.82 -20.34 3.92
N ILE A 60 8.97 -19.72 3.09
CA ILE A 60 7.51 -19.86 3.12
C ILE A 60 7.05 -20.63 1.88
N ASP A 61 6.20 -21.62 2.07
CA ASP A 61 5.48 -22.26 0.97
C ASP A 61 4.31 -21.35 0.51
N PRO A 62 4.28 -20.89 -0.76
CA PRO A 62 3.22 -20.04 -1.26
C PRO A 62 1.81 -20.65 -1.13
N ALA A 63 1.70 -21.99 -1.18
CA ALA A 63 0.41 -22.68 -1.06
C ALA A 63 -0.15 -22.68 0.37
N HIS A 64 0.72 -22.55 1.37
CA HIS A 64 0.38 -22.54 2.80
C HIS A 64 0.82 -21.24 3.49
N ARG A 65 0.93 -20.15 2.73
CA ARG A 65 1.35 -18.86 3.23
C ARG A 65 0.43 -18.30 4.34
N PRO A 66 0.95 -17.55 5.30
CA PRO A 66 0.12 -16.77 6.22
C PRO A 66 -0.76 -15.76 5.46
N PRO A 67 -1.82 -15.20 6.09
CA PRO A 67 -2.51 -14.03 5.56
C PRO A 67 -1.51 -12.95 5.17
N THR A 68 -1.62 -12.38 3.97
CA THR A 68 -0.58 -11.55 3.37
C THR A 68 -1.10 -10.16 2.99
N VAL A 69 -0.39 -9.14 3.42
CA VAL A 69 -0.60 -7.74 3.01
C VAL A 69 0.49 -7.33 2.02
N ALA A 70 0.11 -7.04 0.79
CA ALA A 70 1.01 -6.48 -0.19
C ALA A 70 1.16 -4.97 0.02
N ILE A 71 2.38 -4.43 -0.09
CA ILE A 71 2.67 -3.01 0.05
C ILE A 71 3.25 -2.52 -1.28
N ALA A 72 2.43 -1.83 -2.07
CA ALA A 72 2.87 -1.24 -3.33
C ALA A 72 3.63 0.06 -3.07
N PHE A 73 4.84 0.19 -3.59
CA PHE A 73 5.66 1.39 -3.44
C PHE A 73 6.44 1.73 -4.71
N HIS A 74 6.97 2.94 -4.80
CA HIS A 74 7.72 3.41 -5.97
C HIS A 74 9.18 2.94 -5.92
N GLN A 75 9.71 2.44 -7.05
CA GLN A 75 11.12 2.00 -7.18
C GLN A 75 12.13 3.03 -6.67
N GLY A 76 11.85 4.31 -6.87
CA GLY A 76 12.70 5.41 -6.38
C GLY A 76 12.96 5.39 -4.89
N SER A 77 12.10 4.76 -4.07
CA SER A 77 12.33 4.63 -2.64
C SER A 77 13.55 3.76 -2.32
N ILE A 78 13.80 2.71 -3.11
CA ILE A 78 15.01 1.89 -2.97
C ILE A 78 16.21 2.63 -3.49
N ALA A 79 16.10 3.23 -4.69
CA ALA A 79 17.22 3.95 -5.32
C ALA A 79 17.68 5.15 -4.49
N SER A 80 16.80 5.76 -3.71
CA SER A 80 17.11 6.90 -2.82
C SER A 80 17.25 6.51 -1.35
N THR A 81 17.25 5.22 -1.01
CA THR A 81 17.31 4.71 0.38
C THR A 81 16.21 5.24 1.30
N GLN A 82 15.03 5.58 0.72
CA GLN A 82 13.87 6.11 1.44
C GLN A 82 12.83 5.00 1.70
N THR A 83 13.21 3.95 2.40
CA THR A 83 12.34 2.80 2.66
C THR A 83 11.67 2.82 4.04
N GLU A 84 11.98 3.80 4.88
CA GLU A 84 11.55 3.84 6.29
C GLU A 84 10.03 3.66 6.48
N VAL A 85 9.22 4.25 5.60
CA VAL A 85 7.75 4.10 5.63
C VAL A 85 7.32 2.68 5.28
N ILE A 86 7.96 2.08 4.29
CA ILE A 86 7.68 0.72 3.82
C ILE A 86 8.08 -0.29 4.90
N ASP A 87 9.25 -0.10 5.49
CA ASP A 87 9.80 -0.94 6.54
C ASP A 87 8.96 -0.88 7.82
N ASP A 88 8.49 0.31 8.19
CA ASP A 88 7.60 0.48 9.34
C ASP A 88 6.26 -0.22 9.13
N LEU A 89 5.62 -0.06 7.96
CA LEU A 89 4.38 -0.75 7.63
C LEU A 89 4.59 -2.26 7.62
N ALA A 90 5.66 -2.76 7.00
CA ALA A 90 5.97 -4.19 6.96
C ALA A 90 6.15 -4.76 8.37
N ARG A 91 6.94 -4.10 9.21
CA ARG A 91 7.17 -4.49 10.61
C ARG A 91 5.87 -4.53 11.42
N ARG A 92 4.97 -3.55 11.27
CA ARG A 92 3.67 -3.51 11.98
C ARG A 92 2.75 -4.63 11.52
N ILE A 93 2.71 -4.91 10.22
CA ILE A 93 1.91 -5.99 9.64
C ILE A 93 2.41 -7.34 10.14
N GLU A 94 3.72 -7.56 10.14
CA GLU A 94 4.33 -8.81 10.62
C GLU A 94 4.19 -9.00 12.13
N ALA A 95 4.32 -7.93 12.90
CA ALA A 95 4.03 -7.96 14.34
C ALA A 95 2.55 -8.31 14.62
N GLY A 96 1.65 -8.04 13.70
CA GLY A 96 0.23 -8.44 13.76
C GLY A 96 -0.06 -9.86 13.29
N GLY A 97 0.96 -10.65 12.94
CA GLY A 97 0.84 -12.06 12.53
C GLY A 97 0.50 -12.30 11.06
N ALA A 98 0.61 -11.28 10.21
CA ALA A 98 0.47 -11.42 8.77
C ALA A 98 1.84 -11.36 8.07
N LEU A 99 1.94 -11.84 6.84
CA LEU A 99 3.12 -11.65 6.00
C LEU A 99 3.03 -10.28 5.32
N ALA A 100 4.08 -9.49 5.40
CA ALA A 100 4.25 -8.31 4.56
C ALA A 100 4.87 -8.71 3.22
N LEU A 101 4.38 -8.13 2.12
CA LEU A 101 4.88 -8.36 0.76
C LEU A 101 5.10 -7.01 0.07
N PRO A 102 6.14 -6.26 0.43
CA PRO A 102 6.49 -5.02 -0.27
C PRO A 102 6.94 -5.30 -1.70
N PHE A 103 6.40 -4.54 -2.66
CA PHE A 103 6.73 -4.71 -4.07
C PHE A 103 6.65 -3.38 -4.84
N TYR A 104 7.37 -3.31 -5.94
CA TYR A 104 7.30 -2.20 -6.88
C TYR A 104 7.30 -2.71 -8.32
N GLY A 105 6.69 -1.94 -9.21
CA GLY A 105 6.64 -2.25 -10.64
C GLY A 105 6.32 -1.01 -11.46
N PRO A 106 6.36 -1.10 -12.80
CA PRO A 106 6.02 0.02 -13.66
C PRO A 106 4.57 0.46 -13.44
N MET A 107 4.37 1.70 -12.99
CA MET A 107 3.05 2.24 -12.68
C MET A 107 2.12 2.33 -13.89
N MET A 108 2.67 2.35 -15.11
CA MET A 108 1.92 2.42 -16.37
C MET A 108 1.69 1.05 -17.01
N ASP A 109 2.21 -0.05 -16.44
CA ASP A 109 1.94 -1.39 -16.95
C ASP A 109 0.53 -1.84 -16.55
N PRO A 110 -0.39 -2.08 -17.51
CA PRO A 110 -1.76 -2.51 -17.22
C PRO A 110 -1.88 -3.85 -16.49
N GLN A 111 -0.79 -4.62 -16.42
CA GLN A 111 -0.73 -5.92 -15.75
C GLN A 111 0.36 -5.97 -14.65
N GLY A 112 0.91 -4.82 -14.28
CA GLY A 112 2.06 -4.74 -13.38
C GLY A 112 1.81 -5.34 -12.01
N LEU A 113 0.62 -5.13 -11.45
CA LEU A 113 0.24 -5.71 -10.16
C LEU A 113 0.05 -7.23 -10.25
N ARG A 114 -0.63 -7.71 -11.29
CA ARG A 114 -0.89 -9.15 -11.45
C ARG A 114 0.39 -9.97 -11.55
N LYS A 115 1.39 -9.48 -12.28
CA LYS A 115 2.69 -10.16 -12.44
C LYS A 115 3.39 -10.38 -11.11
N LEU A 116 3.24 -9.45 -10.17
CA LEU A 116 3.91 -9.47 -8.87
C LEU A 116 3.03 -10.03 -7.74
N LEU A 117 1.72 -10.08 -7.94
CA LEU A 117 0.77 -10.52 -6.92
C LEU A 117 0.07 -11.84 -7.22
N THR A 118 0.54 -12.59 -8.26
CA THR A 118 -0.01 -13.92 -8.55
C THR A 118 1.11 -14.96 -8.75
N ILE A 119 0.84 -16.19 -8.33
CA ILE A 119 1.58 -17.39 -8.70
C ILE A 119 0.56 -18.36 -9.31
N ASP A 120 0.85 -18.89 -10.49
CA ASP A 120 -0.05 -19.80 -11.24
C ASP A 120 -1.47 -19.22 -11.39
N GLY A 121 -1.58 -17.92 -11.62
CA GLY A 121 -2.84 -17.20 -11.77
C GLY A 121 -3.64 -16.98 -10.48
N ARG A 122 -3.13 -17.40 -9.33
CA ARG A 122 -3.79 -17.22 -8.01
C ARG A 122 -3.16 -16.07 -7.25
N PRO A 123 -3.96 -15.18 -6.65
CA PRO A 123 -3.43 -14.10 -5.81
C PRO A 123 -2.64 -14.63 -4.61
N ILE A 124 -1.48 -14.04 -4.38
CA ILE A 124 -0.59 -14.32 -3.26
C ILE A 124 -0.68 -13.28 -2.13
N ALA A 125 -1.60 -12.35 -2.24
CA ALA A 125 -1.92 -11.37 -1.23
C ALA A 125 -3.43 -11.42 -0.91
N ASP A 126 -3.82 -10.79 0.19
CA ASP A 126 -5.20 -10.72 0.66
C ASP A 126 -5.70 -9.28 0.82
N VAL A 127 -4.78 -8.32 0.98
CA VAL A 127 -5.02 -6.87 1.07
C VAL A 127 -3.85 -6.17 0.39
N ILE A 128 -4.10 -5.03 -0.25
CA ILE A 128 -3.07 -4.14 -0.80
C ILE A 128 -3.06 -2.82 -0.01
N VAL A 129 -1.90 -2.41 0.45
CA VAL A 129 -1.61 -1.04 0.91
C VAL A 129 -0.83 -0.35 -0.21
N ASN A 130 -1.44 0.62 -0.88
CA ASN A 130 -0.84 1.33 -1.99
C ASN A 130 -0.23 2.66 -1.49
N THR A 131 1.08 2.82 -1.59
CA THR A 131 1.77 4.07 -1.24
C THR A 131 2.08 4.94 -2.47
N GLN A 132 1.76 4.45 -3.67
CA GLN A 132 1.99 5.16 -4.93
C GLN A 132 0.80 6.07 -5.28
N ILE A 133 1.04 7.05 -6.14
CA ILE A 133 -0.06 7.74 -6.85
C ILE A 133 -0.77 6.74 -7.77
N THR A 134 -2.06 6.94 -7.99
CA THR A 134 -2.82 6.12 -8.93
C THR A 134 -2.78 6.78 -10.30
N LEU A 135 -2.09 6.15 -11.24
CA LEU A 135 -2.09 6.52 -12.65
C LEU A 135 -2.91 5.48 -13.42
N THR A 136 -3.44 5.87 -14.61
CA THR A 136 -4.28 4.98 -15.43
C THR A 136 -5.37 4.28 -14.60
N PRO A 137 -6.28 5.03 -13.96
CA PRO A 137 -7.21 4.49 -12.96
C PRO A 137 -8.14 3.39 -13.53
N GLU A 138 -8.47 3.43 -14.82
CA GLU A 138 -9.26 2.38 -15.48
C GLU A 138 -8.53 1.03 -15.52
N ASP A 139 -7.24 1.05 -15.83
CA ASP A 139 -6.42 -0.17 -15.85
C ASP A 139 -6.20 -0.70 -14.44
N ARG A 140 -5.93 0.18 -13.50
CA ARG A 140 -5.81 -0.19 -12.07
C ARG A 140 -7.11 -0.80 -11.54
N ARG A 141 -8.25 -0.23 -11.87
CA ARG A 141 -9.55 -0.78 -11.51
C ARG A 141 -9.72 -2.21 -12.02
N LYS A 142 -9.44 -2.47 -13.31
CA LYS A 142 -9.50 -3.82 -13.90
C LYS A 142 -8.56 -4.80 -13.17
N GLU A 143 -7.37 -4.35 -12.77
CA GLU A 143 -6.46 -5.20 -12.02
C GLU A 143 -6.96 -5.50 -10.60
N PHE A 144 -7.44 -4.50 -9.87
CA PHE A 144 -8.01 -4.70 -8.53
C PHE A 144 -9.24 -5.60 -8.57
N GLU A 145 -10.13 -5.42 -9.54
CA GLU A 145 -11.28 -6.30 -9.77
C GLU A 145 -10.83 -7.74 -10.08
N ALA A 146 -9.84 -7.92 -10.94
CA ALA A 146 -9.31 -9.24 -11.30
C ALA A 146 -8.60 -9.94 -10.13
N LEU A 147 -7.92 -9.19 -9.27
CA LEU A 147 -7.29 -9.72 -8.06
C LEU A 147 -8.31 -9.99 -6.95
N GLY A 148 -9.42 -9.26 -6.92
CA GLY A 148 -10.46 -9.37 -5.88
C GLY A 148 -9.96 -8.98 -4.48
N LEU A 149 -9.03 -8.01 -4.40
CA LEU A 149 -8.39 -7.60 -3.16
C LEU A 149 -8.83 -6.19 -2.73
N PRO A 150 -9.13 -5.97 -1.43
CA PRO A 150 -9.32 -4.63 -0.92
C PRO A 150 -8.01 -3.84 -0.97
N VAL A 151 -8.11 -2.54 -1.27
CA VAL A 151 -6.97 -1.64 -1.39
C VAL A 151 -7.13 -0.44 -0.46
N ILE A 152 -6.09 -0.16 0.32
CA ILE A 152 -5.96 1.02 1.17
C ILE A 152 -4.95 1.95 0.51
N GLN A 153 -5.29 3.23 0.31
CA GLN A 153 -4.35 4.24 -0.15
C GLN A 153 -3.63 4.86 1.06
N ALA A 154 -2.32 4.71 1.11
CA ALA A 154 -1.45 5.29 2.11
C ALA A 154 -0.58 6.38 1.47
N MET A 155 -0.98 7.64 1.57
CA MET A 155 -0.29 8.73 0.93
C MET A 155 0.75 9.40 1.82
N ALA A 156 1.77 10.02 1.21
CA ALA A 156 2.74 10.85 1.89
C ALA A 156 2.39 12.34 1.77
N TRP A 157 2.38 13.05 2.89
CA TRP A 157 2.25 14.49 2.93
C TRP A 157 3.65 15.14 2.82
N ARG A 158 3.95 15.73 1.65
CA ARG A 158 5.30 16.21 1.29
C ARG A 158 5.51 17.72 1.50
N ARG A 159 4.67 18.38 2.29
CA ARG A 159 4.76 19.84 2.52
C ARG A 159 5.41 20.21 3.85
N GLY A 160 5.83 19.24 4.64
CA GLY A 160 6.47 19.47 5.92
C GLY A 160 6.32 18.32 6.90
N SER A 161 6.45 18.60 8.18
CA SER A 161 6.44 17.60 9.24
C SER A 161 5.04 17.09 9.61
N ALA A 162 4.99 16.04 10.42
CA ALA A 162 3.75 15.50 10.96
C ALA A 162 2.96 16.53 11.80
N GLU A 163 3.65 17.42 12.49
CA GLU A 163 3.03 18.51 13.26
C GLU A 163 2.40 19.54 12.35
N GLN A 164 3.09 19.91 11.28
CA GLN A 164 2.57 20.83 10.26
C GLN A 164 1.35 20.23 9.54
N TRP A 165 1.38 18.93 9.23
CA TRP A 165 0.22 18.24 8.68
C TRP A 165 -0.98 18.27 9.64
N ARG A 166 -0.79 18.01 10.93
CA ARG A 166 -1.88 18.05 11.93
C ARG A 166 -2.48 19.45 12.09
N ALA A 167 -1.69 20.48 11.86
CA ALA A 167 -2.11 21.86 11.94
C ALA A 167 -2.74 22.38 10.64
N ASP A 168 -2.60 21.68 9.52
CA ASP A 168 -3.14 22.07 8.23
C ASP A 168 -4.66 21.86 8.20
N PRO A 169 -5.47 22.93 8.00
CA PRO A 169 -6.93 22.80 7.99
C PRO A 169 -7.48 22.01 6.79
N HIS A 170 -6.69 21.83 5.74
CA HIS A 170 -7.09 21.10 4.54
C HIS A 170 -6.70 19.62 4.59
N GLY A 171 -5.70 19.26 5.40
CA GLY A 171 -5.20 17.89 5.58
C GLY A 171 -4.51 17.30 4.35
N ILE A 172 -5.08 17.48 3.15
CA ILE A 172 -4.53 17.03 1.87
C ILE A 172 -4.37 18.23 0.95
N PRO A 173 -3.16 18.44 0.36
CA PRO A 173 -2.92 19.54 -0.58
C PRO A 173 -3.80 19.42 -1.82
N LEU A 174 -4.33 20.53 -2.29
CA LEU A 174 -5.23 20.55 -3.46
C LEU A 174 -4.58 19.91 -4.71
N MET A 175 -3.27 20.07 -4.88
CA MET A 175 -2.53 19.46 -5.99
C MET A 175 -2.43 17.95 -5.91
N ASP A 176 -2.59 17.36 -4.71
CA ASP A 176 -2.51 15.92 -4.49
C ASP A 176 -3.88 15.23 -4.65
N VAL A 177 -4.97 16.00 -4.54
CA VAL A 177 -6.34 15.50 -4.66
C VAL A 177 -6.59 14.69 -5.94
N PRO A 178 -6.20 15.15 -7.15
CA PRO A 178 -6.42 14.36 -8.37
C PRO A 178 -5.77 12.98 -8.32
N PHE A 179 -4.57 12.88 -7.77
CA PHE A 179 -3.74 11.67 -7.83
C PHE A 179 -3.98 10.68 -6.69
N TYR A 180 -4.23 11.19 -5.49
CA TYR A 180 -4.40 10.33 -4.31
C TYR A 180 -5.86 10.09 -3.94
N LEU A 181 -6.78 10.99 -4.33
CA LEU A 181 -8.19 10.84 -4.04
C LEU A 181 -8.99 10.50 -5.29
N ALA A 182 -9.11 11.43 -6.24
CA ALA A 182 -10.03 11.26 -7.35
C ALA A 182 -9.70 10.05 -8.23
N GLN A 183 -8.46 9.91 -8.65
CA GLN A 183 -8.04 8.74 -9.44
C GLN A 183 -8.05 7.45 -8.62
N ALA A 184 -7.71 7.51 -7.33
CA ALA A 184 -7.77 6.37 -6.43
C ALA A 184 -9.21 5.88 -6.26
N GLU A 185 -10.17 6.76 -5.97
CA GLU A 185 -11.59 6.42 -5.87
C GLU A 185 -12.16 5.87 -7.18
N TYR A 186 -11.79 6.47 -8.32
CA TYR A 186 -12.18 5.97 -9.63
C TYR A 186 -11.64 4.55 -9.91
N ALA A 187 -10.44 4.24 -9.42
CA ALA A 187 -9.87 2.89 -9.46
C ALA A 187 -10.51 1.91 -8.46
N GLY A 188 -11.42 2.36 -7.60
CA GLY A 188 -12.09 1.53 -6.59
C GLY A 188 -11.41 1.52 -5.23
N ILE A 189 -10.47 2.44 -4.96
CA ILE A 189 -9.83 2.60 -3.65
C ILE A 189 -10.68 3.59 -2.82
N ALA A 190 -11.44 3.07 -1.87
CA ALA A 190 -12.38 3.87 -1.06
C ALA A 190 -11.78 4.33 0.29
N ASP A 191 -10.57 3.92 0.62
CA ASP A 191 -9.95 4.17 1.92
C ASP A 191 -8.59 4.86 1.74
N ILE A 192 -8.59 6.16 1.94
CA ILE A 192 -7.44 7.02 1.68
C ILE A 192 -6.97 7.65 2.99
N GLN A 193 -5.70 7.45 3.36
CA GLN A 193 -5.12 7.92 4.60
C GLN A 193 -3.74 8.54 4.36
N VAL A 194 -3.40 9.56 5.12
CA VAL A 194 -2.03 10.10 5.17
C VAL A 194 -1.19 9.19 6.07
N ALA A 195 -0.14 8.60 5.53
CA ALA A 195 0.71 7.63 6.22
C ALA A 195 2.02 8.22 6.72
N ALA A 196 2.54 9.22 6.00
CA ALA A 196 3.90 9.72 6.18
C ALA A 196 3.98 11.23 5.96
N ALA A 197 5.01 11.84 6.54
CA ALA A 197 5.36 13.25 6.37
C ALA A 197 6.88 13.40 6.28
N LEU A 198 7.36 14.62 6.02
CA LEU A 198 8.80 14.90 5.99
C LEU A 198 9.38 14.98 7.41
N ARG A 199 10.56 14.42 7.60
CA ARG A 199 11.35 14.61 8.81
C ARG A 199 11.96 16.02 8.79
N PRO A 200 11.84 16.80 9.89
CA PRO A 200 12.53 18.08 9.96
C PRO A 200 14.04 17.93 9.80
N GLY A 201 14.65 18.71 8.92
CA GLY A 201 16.09 18.83 8.75
C GLY A 201 16.71 18.05 7.59
N ASP A 202 16.16 16.91 7.19
CA ASP A 202 16.71 16.12 6.07
C ASP A 202 15.69 15.81 4.96
N GLU A 203 14.45 16.26 5.11
CA GLU A 203 13.35 16.05 4.16
C GLU A 203 13.08 14.57 3.80
N GLN A 204 13.54 13.64 4.62
CA GLN A 204 13.25 12.23 4.46
C GLN A 204 11.78 11.95 4.82
N LEU A 205 11.13 11.08 4.04
CA LEU A 205 9.79 10.61 4.37
C LEU A 205 9.86 9.62 5.53
N VAL A 206 9.12 9.94 6.59
CA VAL A 206 9.01 9.09 7.78
C VAL A 206 7.55 8.79 8.10
N PRO A 207 7.24 7.64 8.70
CA PRO A 207 5.87 7.32 9.07
C PRO A 207 5.34 8.32 10.12
N ILE A 208 4.07 8.69 9.99
CA ILE A 208 3.31 9.33 11.05
C ILE A 208 2.78 8.19 11.94
N ASP A 209 3.39 7.99 13.10
CA ASP A 209 3.23 6.79 13.94
C ASP A 209 1.77 6.36 14.12
N ALA A 210 0.89 7.25 14.57
CA ALA A 210 -0.52 6.95 14.76
C ALA A 210 -1.24 6.55 13.45
N GLN A 211 -0.87 7.16 12.33
CA GLN A 211 -1.46 6.89 11.03
C GLN A 211 -0.96 5.57 10.45
N ALA A 212 0.34 5.31 10.51
CA ALA A 212 0.92 4.03 10.08
C ALA A 212 0.36 2.87 10.91
N ALA A 213 0.20 3.06 12.23
CA ALA A 213 -0.45 2.09 13.10
C ALA A 213 -1.92 1.84 12.70
N ALA A 214 -2.69 2.90 12.40
CA ALA A 214 -4.08 2.78 11.96
C ALA A 214 -4.21 2.05 10.62
N ILE A 215 -3.33 2.35 9.64
CA ILE A 215 -3.30 1.67 8.33
C ILE A 215 -3.00 0.19 8.51
N ALA A 216 -1.95 -0.16 9.27
CA ALA A 216 -1.61 -1.55 9.54
C ALA A 216 -2.74 -2.30 10.26
N ALA A 217 -3.34 -1.70 11.29
CA ALA A 217 -4.47 -2.28 12.02
C ALA A 217 -5.68 -2.51 11.10
N LYS A 218 -5.98 -1.57 10.19
CA LYS A 218 -7.05 -1.70 9.21
C LYS A 218 -6.78 -2.85 8.23
N ALA A 219 -5.57 -2.94 7.67
CA ALA A 219 -5.17 -4.04 6.80
C ALA A 219 -5.34 -5.39 7.51
N LEU A 220 -4.86 -5.52 8.75
CA LEU A 220 -5.02 -6.73 9.57
C LEU A 220 -6.49 -7.06 9.87
N ASN A 221 -7.34 -6.05 10.09
CA ASN A 221 -8.76 -6.28 10.30
C ASN A 221 -9.47 -6.74 9.02
N LEU A 222 -9.10 -6.23 7.85
CA LEU A 222 -9.59 -6.73 6.56
C LEU A 222 -9.24 -8.20 6.34
N LEU A 223 -8.03 -8.63 6.72
CA LEU A 223 -7.63 -10.05 6.71
C LEU A 223 -8.57 -10.89 7.59
N LYS A 224 -8.87 -10.44 8.79
CA LYS A 224 -9.78 -11.13 9.72
C LYS A 224 -11.19 -11.26 9.15
N LEU A 225 -11.69 -10.23 8.45
CA LEU A 225 -13.01 -10.27 7.83
C LEU A 225 -13.14 -11.36 6.75
N LYS A 226 -12.05 -11.67 6.04
CA LYS A 226 -12.02 -12.70 5.01
C LYS A 226 -12.23 -14.11 5.59
N THR A 227 -11.64 -14.38 6.74
CA THR A 227 -11.63 -15.71 7.39
C THR A 227 -12.72 -15.89 8.45
N LYS A 228 -13.27 -14.79 8.99
CA LYS A 228 -14.24 -14.81 10.05
C LYS A 228 -15.59 -15.38 9.57
N PRO A 229 -16.19 -16.38 10.23
CA PRO A 229 -17.54 -16.86 9.90
C PRO A 229 -18.58 -15.74 9.96
N ALA A 230 -19.61 -15.80 9.10
CA ALA A 230 -20.67 -14.78 9.07
C ALA A 230 -21.33 -14.59 10.43
N ALA A 231 -21.57 -15.68 11.17
CA ALA A 231 -22.19 -15.66 12.50
C ALA A 231 -21.39 -14.85 13.56
N ASP A 232 -20.08 -14.71 13.36
CA ASP A 232 -19.18 -13.99 14.28
C ASP A 232 -18.89 -12.57 13.83
N LYS A 233 -19.32 -12.17 12.63
CA LYS A 233 -19.19 -10.81 12.12
C LYS A 233 -20.23 -9.90 12.77
N ARG A 234 -19.84 -8.67 13.04
CA ARG A 234 -20.72 -7.63 13.53
C ARG A 234 -20.89 -6.58 12.44
N VAL A 235 -22.13 -6.27 12.12
CA VAL A 235 -22.51 -5.27 11.11
C VAL A 235 -23.20 -4.12 11.82
N ALA A 236 -22.76 -2.89 11.56
CA ALA A 236 -23.43 -1.68 11.98
C ALA A 236 -24.23 -1.13 10.78
N LEU A 237 -25.52 -1.01 10.92
CA LEU A 237 -26.38 -0.35 9.96
C LEU A 237 -26.63 1.08 10.44
N MET A 238 -26.11 2.08 9.69
CA MET A 238 -26.30 3.49 10.00
C MET A 238 -27.40 4.07 9.12
N PHE A 239 -28.34 4.76 9.73
CA PHE A 239 -29.43 5.40 9.03
C PHE A 239 -29.31 6.91 9.13
N TRP A 240 -29.58 7.57 8.03
CA TRP A 240 -29.61 9.02 7.98
C TRP A 240 -31.05 9.51 8.21
N ASN A 241 -31.21 10.44 9.14
CA ASN A 241 -32.51 11.08 9.39
C ASN A 241 -32.64 12.31 8.47
N TYR A 242 -33.41 12.15 7.38
CA TYR A 242 -33.61 13.21 6.40
C TYR A 242 -35.03 13.26 5.90
N PRO A 243 -35.73 14.43 5.91
CA PRO A 243 -35.24 15.69 6.53
C PRO A 243 -35.16 15.55 8.06
N ALA A 244 -34.38 16.44 8.71
CA ALA A 244 -34.19 16.41 10.17
C ALA A 244 -35.52 16.39 10.94
N GLY A 245 -35.62 15.52 11.96
CA GLY A 245 -36.80 15.36 12.81
C GLY A 245 -36.98 13.92 13.29
N GLU A 246 -37.48 13.73 14.49
CA GLU A 246 -37.52 12.41 15.17
C GLU A 246 -38.27 11.30 14.43
N LYS A 247 -39.19 11.63 13.53
CA LYS A 247 -40.03 10.64 12.84
C LYS A 247 -39.74 10.49 11.36
N ASN A 248 -38.71 11.16 10.85
CA ASN A 248 -38.41 11.19 9.43
C ASN A 248 -37.30 10.19 9.05
N LEU A 249 -37.57 8.91 9.27
CA LEU A 249 -36.69 7.83 8.80
C LEU A 249 -36.93 7.59 7.31
N SER A 250 -36.40 8.44 6.46
CA SER A 250 -36.49 8.27 5.01
C SER A 250 -35.19 8.73 4.34
N ALA A 251 -34.97 8.31 3.11
CA ALA A 251 -33.92 8.79 2.23
C ALA A 251 -34.51 8.83 0.82
N SER A 252 -34.66 10.01 0.24
CA SER A 252 -35.02 10.24 -1.16
C SER A 252 -35.78 9.10 -1.84
N PHE A 253 -37.06 8.99 -1.58
CA PHE A 253 -38.00 7.96 -2.11
C PHE A 253 -37.72 6.52 -1.63
N MET A 254 -36.77 6.27 -0.75
CA MET A 254 -36.52 4.96 -0.17
C MET A 254 -37.46 4.68 1.00
N ASN A 255 -38.15 3.55 0.99
CA ASN A 255 -38.89 3.06 2.16
C ASN A 255 -37.89 2.41 3.13
N LEU A 256 -37.34 3.21 4.05
CA LEU A 256 -36.30 2.78 4.96
C LEU A 256 -36.67 1.58 5.85
N PRO A 257 -37.87 1.52 6.48
CA PRO A 257 -38.29 0.35 7.26
C PRO A 257 -38.31 -0.94 6.44
N ARG A 258 -38.83 -0.89 5.22
CA ARG A 258 -38.87 -2.05 4.32
C ARG A 258 -37.47 -2.45 3.84
N SER A 259 -36.62 -1.48 3.54
CA SER A 259 -35.20 -1.73 3.16
C SER A 259 -34.42 -2.36 4.31
N LEU A 260 -34.64 -1.89 5.55
CA LEU A 260 -34.05 -2.46 6.74
C LEU A 260 -34.48 -3.92 6.95
N ALA A 261 -35.78 -4.19 6.89
CA ALA A 261 -36.30 -5.54 7.02
C ALA A 261 -35.72 -6.49 5.95
N GLY A 262 -35.63 -6.02 4.70
CA GLY A 262 -35.01 -6.78 3.62
C GLY A 262 -33.50 -7.03 3.85
N THR A 263 -32.77 -6.03 4.32
CA THR A 263 -31.35 -6.17 4.65
C THR A 263 -31.12 -7.15 5.79
N LEU A 264 -31.89 -7.05 6.87
CA LEU A 264 -31.80 -7.97 8.01
C LEU A 264 -32.13 -9.41 7.60
N GLY A 265 -33.15 -9.61 6.78
CA GLY A 265 -33.53 -10.93 6.24
C GLY A 265 -32.39 -11.51 5.37
N ALA A 266 -31.76 -10.69 4.51
CA ALA A 266 -30.65 -11.12 3.68
C ALA A 266 -29.39 -11.46 4.53
N LEU A 267 -29.09 -10.66 5.56
CA LEU A 267 -28.00 -10.96 6.49
C LEU A 267 -28.26 -12.27 7.24
N GLN A 268 -29.46 -12.49 7.74
CA GLN A 268 -29.85 -13.74 8.40
C GLN A 268 -29.71 -14.94 7.46
N ALA A 269 -30.17 -14.82 6.21
CA ALA A 269 -30.03 -15.86 5.19
C ALA A 269 -28.56 -16.16 4.86
N ALA A 270 -27.68 -15.15 4.95
CA ALA A 270 -26.23 -15.28 4.78
C ALA A 270 -25.51 -15.79 6.04
N GLY A 271 -26.23 -16.18 7.11
CA GLY A 271 -25.68 -16.77 8.32
C GLY A 271 -25.20 -15.77 9.38
N TYR A 272 -25.51 -14.50 9.26
CA TYR A 272 -25.27 -13.51 10.32
C TYR A 272 -26.27 -13.71 11.46
N ARG A 273 -25.84 -13.38 12.69
CA ARG A 273 -26.64 -13.51 13.92
C ARG A 273 -26.81 -12.19 14.64
#